data_883361aeb2537d8dccdbedc7bf0468a5
#
_entry.id   883361aeb2537d8dccdbedc7bf0468a5
#
_cell.length_a   1.000
_cell.length_b   1.000
_cell.length_c   1.000
_cell.angle_alpha   90.00
_cell.angle_beta   90.00
_cell.angle_gamma   90.00
#
_symmetry.space_group_name_H-M   'P 1'
#
loop_
_entity.id
_entity.type
_entity.pdbx_description
1 polymer ?
#
loop_
_entity_poly.entity_id
_entity_poly.type
_entity_poly.pdbx_seq_one_letter_code
_entity_poly.pdbx_strand_id
1 'polypeptide(L)'
;MIVIDTREHKLIELIKNTASFTIPYEIKNLQIGDIIIKSSKHLEHSLIIERKCMTDMISSIKDGRYKEQKLRLQAEVVNNPTTLFCYLLEGMTNDLRLPNDKILLYGSIISSMFRDKLPLIRTLSLNETLDIIIRLYERMNKNINDFFTLKTLITINTTPEHNIQNNSNSTILSNTNSNSTLLSTTLNDNNLYLQSIKKNKKENITPKLWNQMILTNIPGISNTIAIKINEVYPTIHSLLKAYNNCINDDARITLLANIILTNTEKQTRRIGNVISKRIYDYLYLDN
;
A
#
# COMPACT_ATOMS: atom_id res chain seq x y z
N MET A 1 -17.53 2.13 -18.67
CA MET A 1 -16.46 1.83 -19.63
C MET A 1 -15.40 0.96 -18.94
N ILE A 2 -14.84 0.00 -19.67
CA ILE A 2 -13.74 -0.85 -19.18
C ILE A 2 -12.44 -0.43 -19.85
N VAL A 3 -11.36 -0.30 -19.11
CA VAL A 3 -10.01 -0.06 -19.65
C VAL A 3 -9.17 -1.31 -19.36
N ILE A 4 -8.51 -1.86 -20.38
CA ILE A 4 -7.77 -3.12 -20.32
C ILE A 4 -6.32 -2.83 -20.66
N ASP A 5 -5.41 -3.39 -19.85
CA ASP A 5 -3.97 -3.26 -20.13
C ASP A 5 -3.59 -3.96 -21.44
N THR A 6 -2.69 -3.33 -22.18
CA THR A 6 -2.18 -3.88 -23.45
C THR A 6 -1.55 -5.26 -23.31
N ARG A 7 -1.07 -5.64 -22.13
CA ARG A 7 -0.46 -6.94 -21.83
C ARG A 7 -1.46 -8.09 -21.68
N GLU A 8 -2.76 -7.77 -21.51
CA GLU A 8 -3.84 -8.75 -21.37
C GLU A 8 -4.29 -9.33 -22.73
N HIS A 9 -3.35 -9.82 -23.55
CA HIS A 9 -3.59 -10.24 -24.92
C HIS A 9 -4.72 -11.28 -25.06
N LYS A 10 -4.74 -12.31 -24.19
CA LYS A 10 -5.76 -13.37 -24.26
C LYS A 10 -7.16 -12.86 -23.93
N LEU A 11 -7.27 -11.98 -22.94
CA LEU A 11 -8.54 -11.36 -22.57
C LEU A 11 -9.05 -10.43 -23.67
N ILE A 12 -8.17 -9.63 -24.25
CA ILE A 12 -8.47 -8.74 -25.36
C ILE A 12 -8.97 -9.54 -26.57
N GLU A 13 -8.30 -10.62 -26.91
CA GLU A 13 -8.71 -11.52 -28.00
C GLU A 13 -10.09 -12.15 -27.73
N LEU A 14 -10.31 -12.64 -26.51
CA LEU A 14 -11.61 -13.19 -26.11
C LEU A 14 -12.72 -12.16 -26.26
N ILE A 15 -12.52 -10.93 -25.80
CA ILE A 15 -13.50 -9.85 -25.92
C ILE A 15 -13.82 -9.56 -27.39
N LYS A 16 -12.81 -9.46 -28.24
CA LYS A 16 -13.01 -9.22 -29.69
C LYS A 16 -13.82 -10.31 -30.37
N ASN A 17 -13.65 -11.56 -29.91
CA ASN A 17 -14.32 -12.73 -30.47
C ASN A 17 -15.71 -12.99 -29.83
N THR A 18 -16.10 -12.25 -28.80
CA THR A 18 -17.37 -12.40 -28.11
C THR A 18 -18.39 -11.41 -28.67
N ALA A 19 -19.20 -11.85 -29.64
CA ALA A 19 -20.18 -10.99 -30.32
C ALA A 19 -21.23 -10.37 -29.36
N SER A 20 -21.49 -11.00 -28.20
CA SER A 20 -22.41 -10.49 -27.18
C SER A 20 -21.79 -9.44 -26.25
N PHE A 21 -20.51 -9.15 -26.38
CA PHE A 21 -19.84 -8.13 -25.57
C PHE A 21 -20.16 -6.73 -26.11
N THR A 22 -21.03 -6.01 -25.43
CA THR A 22 -21.53 -4.68 -25.84
C THR A 22 -21.00 -3.53 -24.98
N ILE A 23 -20.21 -3.83 -23.97
CA ILE A 23 -19.69 -2.81 -23.04
C ILE A 23 -18.58 -2.01 -23.73
N PRO A 24 -18.64 -0.65 -23.69
CA PRO A 24 -17.55 0.18 -24.21
C PRO A 24 -16.24 -0.13 -23.50
N TYR A 25 -15.19 -0.37 -24.27
CA TYR A 25 -13.86 -0.62 -23.72
C TYR A 25 -12.75 0.10 -24.48
N GLU A 26 -11.63 0.31 -23.79
CA GLU A 26 -10.39 0.85 -24.34
C GLU A 26 -9.22 -0.05 -23.96
N ILE A 27 -8.22 -0.10 -24.83
CA ILE A 27 -6.96 -0.80 -24.58
C ILE A 27 -5.88 0.25 -24.39
N LYS A 28 -5.26 0.25 -23.20
CA LYS A 28 -4.23 1.22 -22.82
C LYS A 28 -3.11 0.55 -22.02
N ASN A 29 -1.93 1.12 -22.01
CA ASN A 29 -0.88 0.73 -21.10
C ASN A 29 -1.21 1.29 -19.70
N LEU A 30 -1.57 0.43 -18.76
CA LEU A 30 -1.92 0.80 -17.40
C LEU A 30 -0.68 0.80 -16.51
N GLN A 31 -0.54 1.83 -15.70
CA GLN A 31 0.53 1.90 -14.72
C GLN A 31 0.22 1.04 -13.47
N ILE A 32 -1.08 0.83 -13.20
CA ILE A 32 -1.57 0.09 -12.05
C ILE A 32 -2.75 -0.79 -12.45
N GLY A 33 -2.74 -2.05 -11.99
CA GLY A 33 -3.74 -3.05 -12.34
C GLY A 33 -3.67 -3.52 -13.80
N ASP A 34 -4.49 -4.47 -14.13
CA ASP A 34 -4.60 -5.04 -15.47
C ASP A 34 -5.91 -4.63 -16.15
N ILE A 35 -6.95 -4.32 -15.34
CA ILE A 35 -8.27 -3.91 -15.82
C ILE A 35 -8.81 -2.80 -14.90
N ILE A 36 -9.39 -1.76 -15.48
CA ILE A 36 -10.08 -0.71 -14.72
C ILE A 36 -11.53 -0.63 -15.21
N ILE A 37 -12.47 -0.83 -14.29
CA ILE A 37 -13.89 -0.61 -14.53
C ILE A 37 -14.26 0.78 -14.04
N LYS A 38 -14.74 1.63 -14.94
CA LYS A 38 -15.22 2.97 -14.64
C LYS A 38 -16.74 2.99 -14.70
N SER A 39 -17.40 3.54 -13.69
CA SER A 39 -18.84 3.74 -13.72
C SER A 39 -19.21 4.69 -14.85
N SER A 40 -20.31 4.42 -15.53
CA SER A 40 -20.87 5.34 -16.55
C SER A 40 -21.76 6.42 -15.95
N LYS A 41 -22.29 6.19 -14.74
CA LYS A 41 -23.17 7.11 -14.01
C LYS A 41 -22.43 7.95 -12.98
N HIS A 42 -21.35 7.41 -12.41
CA HIS A 42 -20.53 8.02 -11.38
C HIS A 42 -19.08 8.02 -11.88
N LEU A 43 -18.76 8.96 -12.76
CA LEU A 43 -17.52 8.98 -13.56
C LEU A 43 -16.24 9.03 -12.72
N GLU A 44 -16.33 9.55 -11.50
CA GLU A 44 -15.26 9.59 -10.52
C GLU A 44 -14.95 8.22 -9.89
N HIS A 45 -15.92 7.27 -9.93
CA HIS A 45 -15.76 5.97 -9.29
C HIS A 45 -15.16 4.94 -10.24
N SER A 46 -14.17 4.22 -9.73
CA SER A 46 -13.49 3.16 -10.47
C SER A 46 -13.16 1.94 -9.61
N LEU A 47 -13.08 0.79 -10.25
CA LEU A 47 -12.59 -0.46 -9.66
C LEU A 47 -11.39 -0.93 -10.45
N ILE A 48 -10.24 -1.01 -9.81
CA ILE A 48 -9.01 -1.57 -10.37
C ILE A 48 -8.97 -3.06 -10.08
N ILE A 49 -8.69 -3.87 -11.09
CA ILE A 49 -8.54 -5.32 -10.97
C ILE A 49 -7.11 -5.69 -11.35
N GLU A 50 -6.42 -6.36 -10.44
CA GLU A 50 -5.17 -7.05 -10.72
C GLU A 50 -5.47 -8.52 -10.99
N ARG A 51 -5.31 -8.95 -12.24
CA ARG A 51 -5.54 -10.33 -12.66
C ARG A 51 -4.26 -11.13 -12.59
N LYS A 52 -4.33 -12.32 -12.01
CA LYS A 52 -3.16 -13.17 -11.87
C LYS A 52 -3.53 -14.66 -11.96
N CYS A 53 -2.81 -15.43 -12.74
CA CYS A 53 -3.01 -16.87 -12.70
C CYS A 53 -2.36 -17.51 -11.45
N MET A 54 -2.80 -18.71 -11.06
CA MET A 54 -2.33 -19.39 -9.85
C MET A 54 -0.81 -19.57 -9.81
N THR A 55 -0.22 -19.97 -10.93
CA THR A 55 1.24 -20.20 -11.05
C THR A 55 2.03 -18.89 -10.94
N ASP A 56 1.54 -17.81 -11.56
CA ASP A 56 2.17 -16.49 -11.50
C ASP A 56 2.02 -15.87 -10.13
N MET A 57 0.91 -16.15 -9.44
CA MET A 57 0.72 -15.75 -8.05
C MET A 57 1.81 -16.35 -7.17
N ILE A 58 2.05 -17.67 -7.26
CA ILE A 58 3.10 -18.35 -6.50
C ILE A 58 4.48 -17.79 -6.82
N SER A 59 4.80 -17.60 -8.09
CA SER A 59 6.08 -17.03 -8.52
C SER A 59 6.27 -15.62 -7.92
N SER A 60 5.24 -14.79 -8.01
CA SER A 60 5.31 -13.41 -7.48
C SER A 60 5.34 -13.33 -5.95
N ILE A 61 4.81 -14.33 -5.23
CA ILE A 61 4.95 -14.45 -3.78
C ILE A 61 6.41 -14.78 -3.43
N LYS A 62 6.97 -15.79 -4.10
CA LYS A 62 8.35 -16.26 -3.84
C LYS A 62 9.41 -15.19 -4.12
N ASP A 63 9.23 -14.39 -5.15
CA ASP A 63 10.17 -13.32 -5.52
C ASP A 63 9.85 -11.94 -4.89
N GLY A 64 8.78 -11.86 -4.09
CA GLY A 64 8.38 -10.65 -3.37
C GLY A 64 7.62 -9.61 -4.19
N ARG A 65 7.41 -9.80 -5.50
CA ARG A 65 6.64 -8.89 -6.35
C ARG A 65 5.19 -8.75 -5.91
N TYR A 66 4.58 -9.83 -5.43
CA TYR A 66 3.21 -9.79 -4.92
C TYR A 66 3.02 -8.77 -3.79
N LYS A 67 3.96 -8.75 -2.83
CA LYS A 67 3.91 -7.79 -1.72
C LYS A 67 4.06 -6.35 -2.21
N GLU A 68 4.97 -6.11 -3.15
CA GLU A 68 5.19 -4.78 -3.74
C GLU A 68 3.95 -4.29 -4.51
N GLN A 69 3.39 -5.12 -5.39
CA GLN A 69 2.17 -4.80 -6.15
C GLN A 69 1.01 -4.46 -5.22
N LYS A 70 0.81 -5.27 -4.18
CA LYS A 70 -0.24 -5.05 -3.19
C LYS A 70 -0.11 -3.69 -2.50
N LEU A 71 1.09 -3.31 -2.08
CA LEU A 71 1.31 -2.00 -1.45
C LEU A 71 1.04 -0.83 -2.39
N ARG A 72 1.42 -0.94 -3.67
CA ARG A 72 1.10 0.09 -4.66
C ARG A 72 -0.40 0.25 -4.87
N LEU A 73 -1.13 -0.86 -4.94
CA LEU A 73 -2.58 -0.86 -5.09
C LEU A 73 -3.28 -0.27 -3.85
N GLN A 74 -2.80 -0.59 -2.65
CA GLN A 74 -3.32 0.00 -1.40
C GLN A 74 -3.05 1.51 -1.34
N ALA A 75 -1.86 1.96 -1.73
CA ALA A 75 -1.53 3.38 -1.78
C ALA A 75 -2.43 4.14 -2.78
N GLU A 76 -2.74 3.54 -3.93
CA GLU A 76 -3.66 4.13 -4.90
C GLU A 76 -5.06 4.35 -4.32
N VAL A 77 -5.61 3.35 -3.61
CA VAL A 77 -6.92 3.46 -2.96
C VAL A 77 -6.93 4.52 -1.85
N VAL A 78 -5.85 4.63 -1.08
CA VAL A 78 -5.72 5.66 -0.03
C VAL A 78 -5.70 7.06 -0.65
N ASN A 79 -4.96 7.25 -1.74
CA ASN A 79 -4.86 8.54 -2.42
C ASN A 79 -6.11 8.90 -3.21
N ASN A 80 -6.90 7.90 -3.63
CA ASN A 80 -8.10 8.07 -4.44
C ASN A 80 -9.30 7.35 -3.79
N PRO A 81 -10.02 7.99 -2.86
CA PRO A 81 -11.14 7.38 -2.12
C PRO A 81 -12.30 6.88 -2.99
N THR A 82 -12.39 7.37 -4.22
CA THR A 82 -13.36 6.92 -5.24
C THR A 82 -12.90 5.72 -6.04
N THR A 83 -11.73 5.18 -5.72
CA THR A 83 -11.14 4.02 -6.37
C THR A 83 -11.13 2.84 -5.42
N LEU A 84 -11.68 1.73 -5.87
CA LEU A 84 -11.56 0.43 -5.22
C LEU A 84 -10.60 -0.45 -5.99
N PHE A 85 -10.19 -1.51 -5.34
CA PHE A 85 -9.29 -2.47 -5.92
C PHE A 85 -9.65 -3.89 -5.48
N CYS A 86 -9.50 -4.86 -6.39
CA CYS A 86 -9.57 -6.28 -6.06
C CYS A 86 -8.54 -7.10 -6.83
N TYR A 87 -8.17 -8.24 -6.26
CA TYR A 87 -7.47 -9.30 -6.99
C TYR A 87 -8.47 -10.21 -7.70
N LEU A 88 -8.14 -10.60 -8.93
CA LEU A 88 -8.80 -11.68 -9.65
C LEU A 88 -7.81 -12.81 -9.87
N LEU A 89 -8.01 -13.92 -9.18
CA LEU A 89 -7.13 -15.07 -9.22
C LEU A 89 -7.74 -16.15 -10.11
N GLU A 90 -7.14 -16.36 -11.29
CA GLU A 90 -7.63 -17.28 -12.33
C GLU A 90 -6.93 -18.63 -12.30
N GLY A 91 -7.69 -19.70 -12.54
CA GLY A 91 -7.20 -21.06 -12.72
C GLY A 91 -7.54 -22.00 -11.56
N MET A 92 -7.07 -23.24 -11.69
CA MET A 92 -7.34 -24.31 -10.72
C MET A 92 -6.14 -24.51 -9.80
N THR A 93 -6.42 -24.85 -8.53
CA THR A 93 -5.35 -25.21 -7.58
C THR A 93 -4.61 -26.48 -7.97
N ASN A 94 -5.18 -27.31 -8.86
CA ASN A 94 -4.52 -28.49 -9.41
C ASN A 94 -3.38 -28.15 -10.40
N ASP A 95 -3.35 -26.91 -10.90
CA ASP A 95 -2.24 -26.40 -11.72
C ASP A 95 -0.95 -26.24 -10.90
N LEU A 96 -1.08 -26.20 -9.57
CA LEU A 96 0.04 -26.15 -8.64
C LEU A 96 0.54 -27.57 -8.34
N ARG A 97 1.72 -27.87 -8.83
CA ARG A 97 2.32 -29.22 -8.73
C ARG A 97 2.82 -29.55 -7.32
N LEU A 98 3.31 -28.56 -6.57
CA LEU A 98 3.93 -28.76 -5.27
C LEU A 98 2.93 -28.52 -4.14
N PRO A 99 2.83 -29.43 -3.14
CA PRO A 99 1.95 -29.24 -1.97
C PRO A 99 2.23 -27.93 -1.22
N ASN A 100 3.50 -27.56 -1.06
CA ASN A 100 3.91 -26.34 -0.40
C ASN A 100 3.42 -25.07 -1.13
N ASP A 101 3.27 -25.10 -2.45
CA ASP A 101 2.75 -24.00 -3.22
C ASP A 101 1.26 -23.74 -2.93
N LYS A 102 0.49 -24.82 -2.70
CA LYS A 102 -0.91 -24.69 -2.27
C LYS A 102 -1.02 -24.05 -0.88
N ILE A 103 -0.18 -24.46 0.07
CA ILE A 103 -0.14 -23.87 1.42
C ILE A 103 0.23 -22.39 1.33
N LEU A 104 1.24 -22.05 0.55
CA LEU A 104 1.69 -20.68 0.34
C LEU A 104 0.59 -19.81 -0.30
N LEU A 105 -0.10 -20.34 -1.32
CA LEU A 105 -1.21 -19.66 -1.98
C LEU A 105 -2.34 -19.37 -0.99
N TYR A 106 -2.81 -20.38 -0.26
CA TYR A 106 -3.91 -20.19 0.70
C TYR A 106 -3.53 -19.24 1.83
N GLY A 107 -2.31 -19.33 2.37
CA GLY A 107 -1.81 -18.39 3.36
C GLY A 107 -1.80 -16.95 2.85
N SER A 108 -1.43 -16.74 1.60
CA SER A 108 -1.44 -15.42 0.96
C SER A 108 -2.85 -14.89 0.71
N ILE A 109 -3.78 -15.75 0.27
CA ILE A 109 -5.19 -15.40 0.09
C ILE A 109 -5.80 -14.98 1.44
N ILE A 110 -5.65 -15.80 2.47
CA ILE A 110 -6.18 -15.52 3.82
C ILE A 110 -5.61 -14.20 4.35
N SER A 111 -4.29 -14.01 4.25
CA SER A 111 -3.65 -12.77 4.70
C SER A 111 -4.18 -11.55 3.95
N SER A 112 -4.36 -11.64 2.63
CA SER A 112 -4.87 -10.52 1.82
C SER A 112 -6.31 -10.18 2.17
N MET A 113 -7.18 -11.18 2.32
CA MET A 113 -8.59 -10.94 2.64
C MET A 113 -8.81 -10.43 4.07
N PHE A 114 -8.18 -11.06 5.07
CA PHE A 114 -8.50 -10.80 6.47
C PHE A 114 -7.60 -9.76 7.12
N ARG A 115 -6.29 -9.83 6.90
CA ARG A 115 -5.33 -8.86 7.44
C ARG A 115 -5.34 -7.56 6.66
N ASP A 116 -5.22 -7.66 5.32
CA ASP A 116 -4.99 -6.52 4.44
C ASP A 116 -6.31 -5.93 3.91
N LYS A 117 -7.46 -6.59 4.19
CA LYS A 117 -8.81 -6.17 3.79
C LYS A 117 -8.97 -5.97 2.28
N LEU A 118 -8.27 -6.77 1.50
CA LEU A 118 -8.30 -6.71 0.04
C LEU A 118 -9.29 -7.73 -0.52
N PRO A 119 -10.31 -7.30 -1.27
CA PRO A 119 -11.20 -8.20 -1.97
C PRO A 119 -10.44 -9.10 -2.94
N LEU A 120 -10.83 -10.37 -3.00
CA LEU A 120 -10.26 -11.35 -3.90
C LEU A 120 -11.38 -12.17 -4.52
N ILE A 121 -11.40 -12.22 -5.85
CA ILE A 121 -12.33 -13.02 -6.64
C ILE A 121 -11.56 -14.17 -7.25
N ARG A 122 -12.13 -15.36 -7.27
CA ARG A 122 -11.56 -16.53 -7.95
C ARG A 122 -12.39 -16.90 -9.16
N THR A 123 -11.71 -17.19 -10.26
CA THR A 123 -12.29 -17.73 -11.49
C THR A 123 -11.53 -18.97 -11.94
N LEU A 124 -12.22 -19.89 -12.60
CA LEU A 124 -11.61 -21.15 -13.07
C LEU A 124 -11.05 -21.04 -14.49
N SER A 125 -11.53 -20.07 -15.26
CA SER A 125 -11.16 -19.90 -16.66
C SER A 125 -11.22 -18.45 -17.11
N LEU A 126 -10.64 -18.17 -18.26
CA LEU A 126 -10.69 -16.85 -18.88
C LEU A 126 -12.11 -16.42 -19.26
N ASN A 127 -12.97 -17.37 -19.67
CA ASN A 127 -14.38 -17.08 -19.96
C ASN A 127 -15.11 -16.64 -18.70
N GLU A 128 -14.95 -17.36 -17.59
CA GLU A 128 -15.52 -16.96 -16.30
C GLU A 128 -14.97 -15.62 -15.83
N THR A 129 -13.68 -15.35 -16.08
CA THR A 129 -13.06 -14.04 -15.82
C THR A 129 -13.79 -12.93 -16.57
N LEU A 130 -14.05 -13.13 -17.86
CA LEU A 130 -14.81 -12.17 -18.67
C LEU A 130 -16.23 -11.97 -18.14
N ASP A 131 -16.92 -13.06 -17.79
CA ASP A 131 -18.28 -13.00 -17.21
C ASP A 131 -18.29 -12.20 -15.90
N ILE A 132 -17.34 -12.42 -15.02
CA ILE A 132 -17.21 -11.67 -13.76
C ILE A 132 -16.94 -10.19 -14.03
N ILE A 133 -16.08 -9.84 -14.98
CA ILE A 133 -15.82 -8.44 -15.35
C ILE A 133 -17.09 -7.75 -15.85
N ILE A 134 -17.86 -8.43 -16.69
CA ILE A 134 -19.17 -7.94 -17.17
C ILE A 134 -20.11 -7.69 -15.99
N ARG A 135 -20.25 -8.66 -15.07
CA ARG A 135 -21.12 -8.54 -13.90
C ARG A 135 -20.70 -7.43 -12.95
N LEU A 136 -19.39 -7.26 -12.73
CA LEU A 136 -18.88 -6.15 -11.94
C LEU A 136 -19.23 -4.80 -12.57
N TYR A 137 -19.06 -4.65 -13.89
CA TYR A 137 -19.45 -3.44 -14.61
C TYR A 137 -20.96 -3.17 -14.50
N GLU A 138 -21.80 -4.16 -14.79
CA GLU A 138 -23.25 -4.04 -14.70
C GLU A 138 -23.70 -3.66 -13.27
N ARG A 139 -23.17 -4.34 -12.26
CA ARG A 139 -23.50 -4.11 -10.85
C ARG A 139 -23.08 -2.73 -10.39
N MET A 140 -21.88 -2.28 -10.75
CA MET A 140 -21.37 -0.96 -10.41
C MET A 140 -22.22 0.17 -11.01
N ASN A 141 -22.75 -0.04 -12.22
CA ASN A 141 -23.65 0.92 -12.86
C ASN A 141 -25.09 0.85 -12.37
N LYS A 142 -25.53 -0.31 -11.87
CA LYS A 142 -26.87 -0.50 -11.31
C LYS A 142 -26.98 0.07 -9.91
N ASN A 143 -25.99 -0.23 -9.05
CA ASN A 143 -26.00 0.18 -7.65
C ASN A 143 -24.56 0.42 -7.15
N ILE A 144 -24.12 1.65 -7.19
CA ILE A 144 -22.79 2.05 -6.75
C ILE A 144 -22.56 1.79 -5.26
N ASN A 145 -23.62 1.81 -4.44
CA ASN A 145 -23.52 1.58 -3.00
C ASN A 145 -23.13 0.14 -2.63
N ASP A 146 -23.23 -0.81 -3.55
CA ASP A 146 -22.72 -2.17 -3.34
C ASP A 146 -21.18 -2.21 -3.28
N PHE A 147 -20.54 -1.20 -3.81
CA PHE A 147 -19.10 -1.04 -3.86
C PHE A 147 -18.59 0.00 -2.87
N PHE A 148 -19.26 1.16 -2.80
CA PHE A 148 -18.85 2.28 -1.97
C PHE A 148 -19.86 2.51 -0.86
N THR A 149 -19.40 2.58 0.38
CA THR A 149 -20.29 2.90 1.50
C THR A 149 -20.69 4.38 1.47
N LEU A 150 -21.86 4.70 2.01
CA LEU A 150 -22.37 6.08 2.13
C LEU A 150 -21.35 7.06 2.77
N LYS A 151 -20.52 6.59 3.71
CA LYS A 151 -19.45 7.41 4.31
C LYS A 151 -18.43 7.87 3.28
N THR A 152 -18.02 6.99 2.38
CA THR A 152 -17.07 7.31 1.30
C THR A 152 -17.69 8.27 0.28
N LEU A 153 -18.99 8.12 -0.01
CA LEU A 153 -19.72 8.98 -0.94
C LEU A 153 -19.93 10.40 -0.40
N ILE A 154 -20.14 10.56 0.90
CA ILE A 154 -20.36 11.86 1.56
C ILE A 154 -19.06 12.68 1.62
N THR A 155 -17.91 12.04 1.82
CA THR A 155 -16.62 12.75 1.94
C THR A 155 -16.22 13.47 0.64
N ILE A 156 -16.73 13.02 -0.51
CA ILE A 156 -16.41 13.60 -1.82
C ILE A 156 -17.27 14.85 -2.11
N ASN A 157 -18.48 14.93 -1.55
CA ASN A 157 -19.38 16.05 -1.77
C ASN A 157 -19.10 17.25 -0.83
N THR A 158 -18.13 17.13 0.06
CA THR A 158 -17.70 18.21 0.96
C THR A 158 -16.29 18.70 0.60
N THR A 159 -16.10 19.20 -0.62
CA THR A 159 -15.02 20.17 -0.86
C THR A 159 -15.41 21.48 -0.19
N PRO A 160 -14.61 22.05 0.72
CA PRO A 160 -14.91 23.33 1.31
C PRO A 160 -14.71 24.41 0.24
N GLU A 161 -15.80 24.97 -0.25
CA GLU A 161 -15.73 26.31 -0.83
C GLU A 161 -15.34 27.28 0.29
N HIS A 162 -14.25 28.01 0.04
CA HIS A 162 -13.84 29.14 0.85
C HIS A 162 -15.01 30.09 1.06
N ASN A 163 -15.47 30.24 2.31
CA ASN A 163 -16.10 31.47 2.75
C ASN A 163 -15.64 31.82 4.17
N ILE A 164 -14.95 32.93 4.21
CA ILE A 164 -14.58 33.72 5.39
C ILE A 164 -15.84 34.41 5.88
N GLN A 165 -16.18 34.26 7.13
CA GLN A 165 -16.51 35.36 8.12
C GLN A 165 -17.42 34.92 9.26
N ASN A 166 -16.84 35.09 10.46
CA ASN A 166 -17.34 35.70 11.68
C ASN A 166 -18.57 35.18 12.45
N ASN A 167 -18.23 34.81 13.70
CA ASN A 167 -18.86 35.15 14.98
C ASN A 167 -20.20 34.56 15.42
N SER A 168 -20.08 33.92 16.52
CA SER A 168 -20.70 34.09 17.86
C SER A 168 -21.42 32.86 18.42
N ASN A 169 -20.91 32.49 19.58
CA ASN A 169 -21.49 31.87 20.78
C ASN A 169 -22.89 31.23 20.71
N SER A 170 -22.95 29.95 21.01
CA SER A 170 -23.82 29.47 22.11
C SER A 170 -23.51 28.01 22.48
N THR A 171 -23.32 27.81 23.75
CA THR A 171 -23.16 26.58 24.53
C THR A 171 -24.45 25.77 24.53
N ILE A 172 -24.39 24.47 24.23
CA ILE A 172 -25.24 23.46 24.87
C ILE A 172 -24.48 22.14 24.95
N LEU A 173 -24.35 21.64 26.17
CA LEU A 173 -23.88 20.32 26.57
C LEU A 173 -24.89 19.25 26.17
N SER A 174 -24.44 18.15 25.64
CA SER A 174 -24.99 16.83 25.95
C SER A 174 -23.97 15.73 25.71
N ASN A 175 -23.62 15.06 26.79
CA ASN A 175 -22.77 13.87 26.87
C ASN A 175 -23.41 12.70 26.14
N THR A 176 -22.68 12.04 25.26
CA THR A 176 -22.76 10.59 25.09
C THR A 176 -21.37 10.07 24.73
N ASN A 177 -20.78 9.36 25.69
CA ASN A 177 -19.58 8.57 25.50
C ASN A 177 -19.85 7.45 24.48
N SER A 178 -19.17 7.49 23.37
CA SER A 178 -18.85 6.30 22.59
C SER A 178 -17.42 6.47 22.09
N ASN A 179 -16.52 5.79 22.79
CA ASN A 179 -15.12 5.61 22.40
C ASN A 179 -15.05 4.88 21.06
N SER A 180 -15.07 5.62 19.98
CA SER A 180 -14.50 5.20 18.72
C SER A 180 -13.16 5.91 18.58
N THR A 181 -12.12 5.23 19.02
CA THR A 181 -10.73 5.56 18.67
C THR A 181 -10.61 5.46 17.16
N LEU A 182 -10.96 6.53 16.47
CA LEU A 182 -10.48 6.77 15.13
C LEU A 182 -8.98 6.96 15.27
N LEU A 183 -8.26 5.87 15.08
CA LEU A 183 -6.86 5.91 14.70
C LEU A 183 -6.77 6.86 13.50
N SER A 184 -6.34 8.08 13.78
CA SER A 184 -5.77 9.00 12.80
C SER A 184 -4.51 8.34 12.27
N THR A 185 -4.69 7.43 11.32
CA THR A 185 -3.61 6.85 10.52
C THR A 185 -3.26 7.79 9.38
N THR A 186 -2.82 9.01 9.71
CA THR A 186 -1.81 9.70 8.92
C THR A 186 -0.47 9.03 9.17
N LEU A 187 -0.44 7.71 9.18
CA LEU A 187 0.76 6.92 9.30
C LEU A 187 1.26 6.62 7.90
N ASN A 188 2.07 7.58 7.40
CA ASN A 188 3.32 7.20 6.79
C ASN A 188 3.21 6.12 5.72
N ASP A 189 2.56 6.46 4.59
CA ASP A 189 2.58 5.66 3.35
C ASP A 189 4.00 5.30 2.93
N ASN A 190 4.99 6.14 3.30
CA ASN A 190 6.41 5.87 3.13
C ASN A 190 6.92 4.64 3.89
N ASN A 191 6.30 4.24 5.01
CA ASN A 191 6.77 3.11 5.81
C ASN A 191 6.34 1.75 5.26
N LEU A 192 5.15 1.68 4.69
CA LEU A 192 4.68 0.48 3.99
C LEU A 192 5.47 0.26 2.69
N TYR A 193 5.79 1.34 2.00
CA TYR A 193 6.59 1.32 0.78
C TYR A 193 8.01 0.84 1.02
N LEU A 194 8.66 1.28 2.12
CA LEU A 194 10.02 0.86 2.48
C LEU A 194 10.19 -0.64 2.75
N GLN A 195 9.13 -1.31 3.20
CA GLN A 195 9.18 -2.75 3.46
C GLN A 195 9.20 -3.59 2.18
N SER A 196 8.92 -3.00 1.02
CA SER A 196 8.71 -3.71 -0.25
C SER A 196 9.68 -3.34 -1.38
N ILE A 197 10.52 -2.31 -1.22
CA ILE A 197 11.37 -1.84 -2.32
C ILE A 197 12.55 -2.78 -2.56
N LYS A 198 12.62 -3.33 -3.76
CA LYS A 198 13.86 -3.80 -4.39
C LYS A 198 14.56 -2.59 -5.04
N LYS A 199 15.91 -2.56 -4.94
CA LYS A 199 16.84 -1.46 -5.26
C LYS A 199 16.71 -0.70 -6.61
N ASN A 200 15.75 -1.00 -7.48
CA ASN A 200 15.81 -0.61 -8.89
C ASN A 200 14.78 0.41 -9.40
N LYS A 201 14.09 1.19 -8.56
CA LYS A 201 13.19 2.24 -9.07
C LYS A 201 13.60 3.63 -8.59
N LYS A 202 14.35 4.34 -9.45
CA LYS A 202 14.88 5.70 -9.19
C LYS A 202 13.81 6.78 -9.02
N GLU A 203 12.61 6.60 -9.55
CA GLU A 203 11.60 7.69 -9.64
C GLU A 203 10.84 7.99 -8.34
N ASN A 204 10.91 7.07 -7.36
CA ASN A 204 10.15 7.22 -6.10
C ASN A 204 11.05 7.36 -4.85
N ILE A 205 12.36 7.57 -5.01
CA ILE A 205 13.29 7.65 -3.88
C ILE A 205 13.49 9.11 -3.47
N THR A 206 12.81 9.53 -2.40
CA THR A 206 13.08 10.82 -1.74
C THR A 206 14.36 10.73 -0.91
N PRO A 207 15.05 11.86 -0.60
CA PRO A 207 16.22 11.86 0.27
C PRO A 207 15.95 11.21 1.65
N LYS A 208 14.77 11.42 2.21
CA LYS A 208 14.34 10.80 3.46
C LYS A 208 14.20 9.29 3.33
N LEU A 209 13.63 8.81 2.24
CA LEU A 209 13.48 7.39 1.95
C LEU A 209 14.85 6.73 1.72
N TRP A 210 15.72 7.40 0.97
CA TRP A 210 17.10 6.97 0.74
C TRP A 210 17.88 6.77 2.06
N ASN A 211 17.77 7.71 2.98
CA ASN A 211 18.37 7.61 4.30
C ASN A 211 17.89 6.38 5.08
N GLN A 212 16.58 6.12 5.07
CA GLN A 212 16.02 4.93 5.70
C GLN A 212 16.53 3.63 5.08
N MET A 213 16.62 3.59 3.73
CA MET A 213 17.16 2.43 3.02
C MET A 213 18.61 2.13 3.40
N ILE A 214 19.47 3.15 3.51
CA ILE A 214 20.86 2.98 3.95
C ILE A 214 20.88 2.41 5.36
N LEU A 215 20.14 3.00 6.29
CA LEU A 215 20.10 2.56 7.67
C LEU A 215 19.60 1.12 7.82
N THR A 216 18.58 0.72 7.07
CA THR A 216 18.04 -0.65 7.12
C THR A 216 18.93 -1.71 6.47
N ASN A 217 19.93 -1.32 5.67
CA ASN A 217 20.94 -2.24 5.16
C ASN A 217 22.00 -2.62 6.21
N ILE A 218 22.08 -1.87 7.32
CA ILE A 218 22.99 -2.20 8.42
C ILE A 218 22.40 -3.39 9.20
N PRO A 219 23.14 -4.49 9.41
CA PRO A 219 22.65 -5.66 10.12
C PRO A 219 22.07 -5.33 11.49
N GLY A 220 20.85 -5.81 11.75
CA GLY A 220 20.15 -5.60 13.03
C GLY A 220 19.43 -4.26 13.18
N ILE A 221 19.40 -3.43 12.15
CA ILE A 221 18.61 -2.18 12.13
C ILE A 221 17.25 -2.48 11.51
N SER A 222 16.21 -2.42 12.33
CA SER A 222 14.84 -2.56 11.86
C SER A 222 14.34 -1.27 11.22
N ASN A 223 13.28 -1.40 10.42
CA ASN A 223 12.62 -0.25 9.81
C ASN A 223 12.14 0.77 10.86
N THR A 224 11.62 0.30 12.00
CA THR A 224 11.20 1.17 13.11
C THR A 224 12.35 2.03 13.65
N ILE A 225 13.54 1.43 13.80
CA ILE A 225 14.74 2.14 14.26
C ILE A 225 15.16 3.19 13.22
N ALA A 226 15.21 2.81 11.95
CA ALA A 226 15.58 3.71 10.86
C ALA A 226 14.64 4.92 10.75
N ILE A 227 13.33 4.71 10.94
CA ILE A 227 12.33 5.78 10.96
C ILE A 227 12.61 6.76 12.11
N LYS A 228 12.83 6.25 13.32
CA LYS A 228 13.07 7.10 14.49
C LYS A 228 14.38 7.90 14.39
N ILE A 229 15.40 7.31 13.80
CA ILE A 229 16.62 8.04 13.47
C ILE A 229 16.33 9.12 12.43
N ASN A 230 15.53 8.82 11.42
CA ASN A 230 15.19 9.75 10.34
C ASN A 230 14.28 10.92 10.81
N GLU A 231 13.54 10.76 11.91
CA GLU A 231 12.81 11.84 12.54
C GLU A 231 13.76 12.89 13.13
N VAL A 232 14.91 12.46 13.66
CA VAL A 232 15.93 13.33 14.27
C VAL A 232 16.97 13.80 13.25
N TYR A 233 17.41 12.89 12.37
CA TYR A 233 18.40 13.12 11.33
C TYR A 233 17.83 12.77 9.95
N PRO A 234 17.18 13.69 9.26
CA PRO A 234 16.44 13.42 8.02
C PRO A 234 17.30 12.94 6.84
N THR A 235 18.60 13.14 6.89
CA THR A 235 19.57 12.75 5.85
C THR A 235 20.83 12.16 6.46
N ILE A 236 21.55 11.30 5.72
CA ILE A 236 22.89 10.83 6.12
C ILE A 236 23.82 12.00 6.40
N HIS A 237 23.76 13.04 5.58
CA HIS A 237 24.58 14.24 5.79
C HIS A 237 24.31 14.89 7.16
N SER A 238 23.06 15.01 7.59
CA SER A 238 22.71 15.56 8.92
C SER A 238 23.21 14.69 10.05
N LEU A 239 23.18 13.35 9.89
CA LEU A 239 23.72 12.41 10.87
C LEU A 239 25.25 12.48 10.95
N LEU A 240 25.95 12.48 9.81
CA LEU A 240 27.40 12.61 9.77
C LEU A 240 27.88 13.96 10.35
N LYS A 241 27.15 15.04 10.08
CA LYS A 241 27.42 16.34 10.71
C LYS A 241 27.27 16.29 12.23
N ALA A 242 26.28 15.56 12.73
CA ALA A 242 26.11 15.37 14.18
C ALA A 242 27.26 14.57 14.79
N TYR A 243 27.76 13.50 14.11
CA TYR A 243 28.94 12.77 14.54
C TYR A 243 30.19 13.67 14.57
N ASN A 244 30.38 14.52 13.54
CA ASN A 244 31.52 15.46 13.48
C ASN A 244 31.53 16.49 14.62
N ASN A 245 30.33 16.84 15.11
CA ASN A 245 30.19 17.79 16.21
C ASN A 245 30.41 17.15 17.60
N CYS A 246 30.55 15.85 17.71
CA CYS A 246 30.83 15.17 18.97
C CYS A 246 32.28 15.38 19.39
N ILE A 247 32.51 15.55 20.70
CA ILE A 247 33.79 15.88 21.28
C ILE A 247 34.77 14.70 21.18
N ASN A 248 34.28 13.47 21.31
CA ASN A 248 35.11 12.26 21.32
C ASN A 248 34.30 11.06 20.75
N ASP A 249 34.96 9.91 20.59
CA ASP A 249 34.35 8.71 20.03
C ASP A 249 33.30 8.09 20.93
N ASP A 250 33.42 8.19 22.25
CA ASP A 250 32.39 7.70 23.18
C ASP A 250 31.08 8.46 23.00
N ALA A 251 31.15 9.77 22.78
CA ALA A 251 29.97 10.59 22.49
C ALA A 251 29.36 10.22 21.12
N ARG A 252 30.19 9.90 20.12
CA ARG A 252 29.73 9.42 18.81
C ARG A 252 29.02 8.06 18.92
N ILE A 253 29.64 7.10 19.58
CA ILE A 253 29.11 5.76 19.81
C ILE A 253 27.73 5.81 20.47
N THR A 254 27.51 6.72 21.39
CA THR A 254 26.28 6.83 22.17
C THR A 254 25.25 7.83 21.60
N LEU A 255 25.58 8.55 20.52
CA LEU A 255 24.77 9.63 19.95
C LEU A 255 23.31 9.25 19.72
N LEU A 256 23.06 8.04 19.20
CA LEU A 256 21.71 7.57 18.86
C LEU A 256 21.06 6.75 19.99
N ALA A 257 21.81 6.42 21.05
CA ALA A 257 21.37 5.46 22.06
C ALA A 257 20.08 5.87 22.79
N ASN A 258 19.88 7.16 23.00
CA ASN A 258 18.77 7.71 23.76
C ASN A 258 17.51 8.00 22.93
N ILE A 259 17.55 7.81 21.62
CA ILE A 259 16.37 7.99 20.77
C ILE A 259 15.29 6.99 21.18
N ILE A 260 14.09 7.51 21.44
CA ILE A 260 12.95 6.72 21.92
C ILE A 260 12.28 6.03 20.73
N LEU A 261 12.14 4.71 20.81
CA LEU A 261 11.43 3.88 19.81
C LEU A 261 9.93 3.81 20.11
N THR A 262 9.59 3.52 21.36
CA THR A 262 8.21 3.46 21.84
C THR A 262 8.15 4.06 23.25
N ASN A 263 7.10 4.81 23.50
CA ASN A 263 6.82 5.34 24.83
C ASN A 263 5.36 4.97 25.17
N THR A 264 5.21 4.00 26.06
CA THR A 264 3.91 3.57 26.59
C THR A 264 3.90 3.81 28.10
N GLU A 265 2.72 3.90 28.71
CA GLU A 265 2.58 4.10 30.16
C GLU A 265 3.33 3.06 31.00
N LYS A 266 3.59 1.88 30.43
CA LYS A 266 4.27 0.77 31.13
C LYS A 266 5.75 0.62 30.79
N GLN A 267 6.23 1.13 29.65
CA GLN A 267 7.61 0.92 29.22
C GLN A 267 8.08 1.92 28.16
N THR A 268 9.25 2.54 28.39
CA THR A 268 9.97 3.33 27.40
C THR A 268 11.11 2.50 26.81
N ARG A 269 11.06 2.23 25.52
CA ARG A 269 12.12 1.54 24.77
C ARG A 269 12.94 2.55 23.99
N ARG A 270 14.28 2.46 24.08
CA ARG A 270 15.26 3.28 23.35
C ARG A 270 16.05 2.43 22.39
N ILE A 271 16.78 3.08 21.47
CA ILE A 271 17.69 2.40 20.52
C ILE A 271 18.76 1.61 21.26
N GLY A 272 19.38 2.20 22.27
CA GLY A 272 20.43 1.57 23.09
C GLY A 272 21.83 1.61 22.46
N ASN A 273 22.84 1.40 23.31
CA ASN A 273 24.26 1.59 22.94
C ASN A 273 24.74 0.62 21.86
N VAL A 274 24.29 -0.63 21.87
CA VAL A 274 24.73 -1.66 20.91
C VAL A 274 24.36 -1.29 19.49
N ILE A 275 23.14 -0.83 19.28
CA ILE A 275 22.65 -0.42 17.94
C ILE A 275 23.28 0.91 17.54
N SER A 276 23.37 1.87 18.47
CA SER A 276 24.02 3.16 18.24
C SER A 276 25.47 2.99 17.79
N LYS A 277 26.25 2.15 18.51
CA LYS A 277 27.64 1.82 18.14
C LYS A 277 27.71 1.18 16.75
N ARG A 278 26.84 0.22 16.44
CA ARG A 278 26.83 -0.46 15.15
C ARG A 278 26.61 0.52 14.00
N ILE A 279 25.69 1.49 14.14
CA ILE A 279 25.45 2.50 13.12
C ILE A 279 26.67 3.40 12.94
N TYR A 280 27.34 3.78 14.04
CA TYR A 280 28.59 4.52 14.01
C TYR A 280 29.68 3.75 13.26
N ASP A 281 29.88 2.46 13.60
CA ASP A 281 30.90 1.61 12.97
C ASP A 281 30.67 1.48 11.44
N TYR A 282 29.42 1.40 10.97
CA TYR A 282 29.12 1.23 9.54
C TYR A 282 29.12 2.53 8.72
N LEU A 283 28.89 3.68 9.36
CA LEU A 283 28.72 4.94 8.64
C LEU A 283 29.87 5.92 8.83
N TYR A 284 30.63 5.78 9.87
CA TYR A 284 31.61 6.82 10.28
C TYR A 284 33.02 6.29 10.51
N LEU A 285 33.17 5.05 10.93
CA LEU A 285 34.49 4.50 11.17
C LEU A 285 35.17 4.14 9.83
N ASP A 286 36.29 4.79 9.55
CA ASP A 286 37.17 4.37 8.45
C ASP A 286 37.84 3.04 8.85
N ASN A 287 37.56 1.97 8.11
CA ASN A 287 38.20 0.67 8.27
C ASN A 287 39.59 0.69 7.64
#